data_290b411db86f1ff71fedd2b03eb4c6a6
#
_entry.id   290b411db86f1ff71fedd2b03eb4c6a6
#
_cell.length_a   1.000
_cell.length_b   1.000
_cell.length_c   1.000
_cell.angle_alpha   90.00
_cell.angle_beta   90.00
_cell.angle_gamma   90.00
#
_symmetry.space_group_name_H-M   'P 1'
#
loop_
_entity.id
_entity.type
_entity.pdbx_description
1 polymer ?
#
loop_
_entity_poly.entity_id
_entity_poly.type
_entity_poly.pdbx_seq_one_letter_code
_entity_poly.pdbx_strand_id
1 'polypeptide(L)'
;KMFSIGLHCRLIGRPGRIMALRRFIEYAQSHSNVWFARRIDIAKHWHSHHPAKNYERPSEMTQKRFLELYGLIFEHSEWIALGAFKLELGKAHDTATGLHNALARIFRAASKDQRLAVLRAHPDLAGKLTRAQRLTQASNDEQAGAGLDALTDQERETFETLNKDYTEKHGFPFIIAVGDNTKSSILAAFKKRLDNKSDIEFETACKQVERIAELRLQGMLP
;
A
#
# COMPACT_ATOMS: atom_id res chain seq x y z
N LYS A 1 -11.23 -6.37 19.98
CA LYS A 1 -11.81 -5.01 19.91
C LYS A 1 -11.70 -4.34 21.29
N MET A 2 -11.43 -3.03 21.34
CA MET A 2 -11.38 -2.25 22.57
C MET A 2 -12.63 -1.37 22.68
N PHE A 3 -13.18 -1.27 23.90
CA PHE A 3 -14.35 -0.46 24.21
C PHE A 3 -14.05 0.41 25.43
N SER A 4 -14.42 1.68 25.40
CA SER A 4 -14.20 2.63 26.50
C SER A 4 -15.51 3.34 26.82
N ILE A 5 -15.83 3.43 28.11
CA ILE A 5 -17.04 4.12 28.60
C ILE A 5 -16.61 5.35 29.37
N GLY A 6 -17.05 6.54 28.90
CA GLY A 6 -16.90 7.78 29.62
C GLY A 6 -18.02 7.90 30.68
N LEU A 7 -17.63 8.11 31.95
CA LEU A 7 -18.57 8.27 33.04
C LEU A 7 -18.43 9.66 33.66
N HIS A 8 -19.55 10.37 33.79
CA HIS A 8 -19.65 11.60 34.55
C HIS A 8 -20.08 11.31 35.99
N CYS A 9 -19.24 11.58 36.98
CA CYS A 9 -19.49 11.24 38.37
C CYS A 9 -20.82 11.81 38.91
N ARG A 10 -21.18 13.05 38.54
CA ARG A 10 -22.47 13.66 38.91
C ARG A 10 -23.68 12.96 38.32
N LEU A 11 -23.53 12.30 37.19
CA LEU A 11 -24.62 11.61 36.51
C LEU A 11 -24.73 10.16 36.97
N ILE A 12 -23.62 9.44 36.94
CA ILE A 12 -23.61 8.02 37.25
C ILE A 12 -23.67 7.72 38.73
N GLY A 13 -23.20 8.64 39.60
CA GLY A 13 -23.20 8.46 41.04
C GLY A 13 -24.59 8.54 41.71
N ARG A 14 -25.66 8.82 40.95
CA ARG A 14 -27.02 8.77 41.49
C ARG A 14 -27.49 7.34 41.73
N PRO A 15 -28.22 7.03 42.83
CA PRO A 15 -28.54 5.65 43.21
C PRO A 15 -29.14 4.81 42.12
N GLY A 16 -30.12 5.29 41.37
CA GLY A 16 -30.73 4.54 40.27
C GLY A 16 -29.79 4.31 39.07
N ARG A 17 -28.88 5.23 38.80
CA ARG A 17 -27.95 5.12 37.66
C ARG A 17 -26.74 4.24 37.97
N ILE A 18 -26.22 4.33 39.19
CA ILE A 18 -25.10 3.48 39.63
C ILE A 18 -25.49 2.00 39.58
N MET A 19 -26.76 1.67 39.83
CA MET A 19 -27.24 0.31 39.72
C MET A 19 -27.21 -0.21 38.26
N ALA A 20 -27.46 0.65 37.29
CA ALA A 20 -27.34 0.27 35.87
C ALA A 20 -25.89 -0.02 35.48
N LEU A 21 -24.94 0.82 35.94
CA LEU A 21 -23.52 0.58 35.75
C LEU A 21 -23.07 -0.72 36.43
N ARG A 22 -23.52 -1.01 37.63
CA ARG A 22 -23.21 -2.21 38.37
C ARG A 22 -23.67 -3.47 37.58
N ARG A 23 -24.91 -3.49 37.12
CA ARG A 23 -25.45 -4.57 36.31
C ARG A 23 -24.66 -4.77 35.03
N PHE A 24 -24.27 -3.69 34.38
CA PHE A 24 -23.43 -3.75 33.18
C PHE A 24 -22.07 -4.38 33.47
N ILE A 25 -21.40 -3.97 34.54
CA ILE A 25 -20.09 -4.52 34.95
C ILE A 25 -20.23 -6.02 35.29
N GLU A 26 -21.24 -6.39 36.11
CA GLU A 26 -21.50 -7.77 36.46
C GLU A 26 -21.79 -8.65 35.24
N TYR A 27 -22.58 -8.15 34.30
CA TYR A 27 -22.82 -8.79 33.01
C TYR A 27 -21.53 -8.95 32.20
N ALA A 28 -20.74 -7.91 32.04
CA ALA A 28 -19.50 -7.98 31.29
C ALA A 28 -18.49 -8.95 31.93
N GLN A 29 -18.41 -8.98 33.27
CA GLN A 29 -17.55 -9.89 34.03
C GLN A 29 -17.97 -11.36 33.93
N SER A 30 -19.25 -11.65 33.61
CA SER A 30 -19.72 -13.01 33.39
C SER A 30 -19.19 -13.64 32.10
N HIS A 31 -18.58 -12.89 31.20
CA HIS A 31 -18.02 -13.36 29.94
C HIS A 31 -16.50 -13.57 30.07
N SER A 32 -16.04 -14.81 29.86
CA SER A 32 -14.62 -15.19 29.97
C SER A 32 -13.68 -14.50 28.97
N ASN A 33 -14.23 -13.96 27.87
CA ASN A 33 -13.48 -13.27 26.82
C ASN A 33 -13.47 -11.75 27.00
N VAL A 34 -13.92 -11.22 28.14
CA VAL A 34 -13.90 -9.81 28.47
C VAL A 34 -12.77 -9.51 29.47
N TRP A 35 -11.90 -8.61 29.09
CA TRP A 35 -10.78 -8.18 29.91
C TRP A 35 -10.99 -6.74 30.40
N PHE A 36 -11.13 -6.55 31.71
CA PHE A 36 -11.13 -5.25 32.35
C PHE A 36 -9.69 -4.80 32.60
N ALA A 37 -9.18 -3.95 31.75
CA ALA A 37 -7.78 -3.56 31.78
C ALA A 37 -7.56 -2.11 32.16
N ARG A 38 -6.48 -1.84 32.88
CA ARG A 38 -5.96 -0.49 33.01
C ARG A 38 -5.34 -0.03 31.68
N ARG A 39 -5.29 1.27 31.43
CA ARG A 39 -4.65 1.80 30.21
C ARG A 39 -3.21 1.32 30.05
N ILE A 40 -2.46 1.22 31.13
CA ILE A 40 -1.06 0.71 31.10
C ILE A 40 -0.99 -0.76 30.71
N ASP A 41 -1.96 -1.57 31.12
CA ASP A 41 -1.99 -2.99 30.78
C ASP A 41 -2.32 -3.18 29.28
N ILE A 42 -3.22 -2.35 28.72
CA ILE A 42 -3.50 -2.29 27.28
C ILE A 42 -2.23 -1.88 26.52
N ALA A 43 -1.54 -0.83 26.98
CA ALA A 43 -0.30 -0.40 26.33
C ALA A 43 0.80 -1.49 26.36
N LYS A 44 0.99 -2.15 27.49
CA LYS A 44 1.95 -3.26 27.61
C LYS A 44 1.58 -4.45 26.72
N HIS A 45 0.29 -4.82 26.69
CA HIS A 45 -0.20 -5.87 25.80
C HIS A 45 0.05 -5.50 24.33
N TRP A 46 -0.27 -4.25 23.93
CA TRP A 46 0.00 -3.79 22.58
C TRP A 46 1.50 -3.86 22.23
N HIS A 47 2.36 -3.33 23.07
CA HIS A 47 3.82 -3.39 22.85
C HIS A 47 4.38 -4.79 22.75
N SER A 48 3.85 -5.75 23.53
CA SER A 48 4.30 -7.14 23.48
C SER A 48 3.87 -7.87 22.21
N HIS A 49 2.70 -7.55 21.66
CA HIS A 49 2.14 -8.19 20.47
C HIS A 49 2.44 -7.43 19.18
N HIS A 50 2.76 -6.14 19.29
CA HIS A 50 3.12 -5.25 18.19
C HIS A 50 4.41 -4.50 18.54
N PRO A 51 5.55 -5.21 18.65
CA PRO A 51 6.83 -4.55 18.91
C PRO A 51 7.14 -3.56 17.79
N ALA A 52 7.80 -2.45 18.13
CA ALA A 52 8.27 -1.50 17.13
C ALA A 52 9.17 -2.24 16.13
N LYS A 53 8.85 -2.15 14.85
CA LYS A 53 9.73 -2.67 13.81
C LYS A 53 11.00 -1.82 13.81
N ASN A 54 12.15 -2.48 14.01
CA ASN A 54 13.42 -1.83 13.74
C ASN A 54 13.53 -1.67 12.21
N TYR A 55 13.65 -0.44 11.77
CA TYR A 55 13.93 -0.12 10.37
C TYR A 55 15.22 0.69 10.28
N GLU A 56 15.96 0.46 9.23
CA GLU A 56 17.14 1.26 8.91
C GLU A 56 16.68 2.61 8.36
N ARG A 57 17.27 3.71 8.86
CA ARG A 57 16.88 5.05 8.45
C ARG A 57 17.47 5.40 7.09
N PRO A 58 16.66 5.73 6.08
CA PRO A 58 17.15 6.16 4.77
C PRO A 58 18.22 7.24 4.82
N SER A 59 18.08 8.21 5.74
CA SER A 59 19.03 9.32 5.89
C SER A 59 20.41 8.92 6.44
N GLU A 60 20.55 7.74 7.03
CA GLU A 60 21.78 7.23 7.64
C GLU A 60 22.43 6.12 6.80
N MET A 61 21.85 5.74 5.66
CA MET A 61 22.34 4.65 4.82
C MET A 61 23.49 5.05 3.92
N THR A 62 24.34 4.08 3.59
CA THR A 62 25.24 4.19 2.43
C THR A 62 24.43 4.07 1.14
N GLN A 63 24.92 4.65 0.03
CA GLN A 63 24.27 4.52 -1.27
C GLN A 63 23.98 3.07 -1.66
N LYS A 64 24.96 2.18 -1.45
CA LYS A 64 24.80 0.75 -1.75
C LYS A 64 23.61 0.16 -0.99
N ARG A 65 23.56 0.38 0.33
CA ARG A 65 22.49 -0.15 1.17
C ARG A 65 21.12 0.43 0.81
N PHE A 66 21.09 1.73 0.49
CA PHE A 66 19.88 2.41 0.06
C PHE A 66 19.33 1.81 -1.25
N LEU A 67 20.18 1.58 -2.24
CA LEU A 67 19.76 0.96 -3.51
C LEU A 67 19.36 -0.50 -3.36
N GLU A 68 20.01 -1.26 -2.48
CA GLU A 68 19.59 -2.63 -2.17
C GLU A 68 18.15 -2.69 -1.63
N LEU A 69 17.74 -1.73 -0.80
CA LEU A 69 16.40 -1.71 -0.19
C LEU A 69 15.36 -1.00 -1.06
N TYR A 70 15.71 0.12 -1.67
CA TYR A 70 14.75 1.01 -2.33
C TYR A 70 14.92 1.11 -3.85
N GLY A 71 15.94 0.47 -4.42
CA GLY A 71 16.22 0.53 -5.87
C GLY A 71 15.10 -0.01 -6.75
N LEU A 72 14.29 -0.94 -6.23
CA LEU A 72 13.17 -1.55 -6.95
C LEU A 72 11.78 -1.03 -6.53
N ILE A 73 11.72 0.04 -5.73
CA ILE A 73 10.43 0.66 -5.35
C ILE A 73 9.65 1.11 -6.59
N PHE A 74 10.34 1.73 -7.55
CA PHE A 74 9.84 1.92 -8.91
C PHE A 74 10.35 0.75 -9.78
N GLU A 75 9.44 0.01 -10.37
CA GLU A 75 9.72 -1.24 -11.07
C GLU A 75 10.88 -1.07 -12.08
N HIS A 76 11.93 -1.88 -11.93
CA HIS A 76 13.14 -1.87 -12.78
C HIS A 76 13.77 -0.49 -13.05
N SER A 77 13.63 0.47 -12.11
CA SER A 77 14.01 1.86 -12.32
C SER A 77 14.89 2.40 -11.19
N GLU A 78 15.99 1.71 -10.88
CA GLU A 78 16.94 2.05 -9.81
C GLU A 78 17.47 3.50 -9.89
N TRP A 79 17.50 4.09 -11.10
CA TRP A 79 17.95 5.46 -11.32
C TRP A 79 17.09 6.48 -10.53
N ILE A 80 15.82 6.18 -10.21
CA ILE A 80 14.95 7.03 -9.41
C ILE A 80 15.44 7.03 -7.95
N ALA A 81 15.73 5.86 -7.41
CA ALA A 81 16.30 5.74 -6.06
C ALA A 81 17.69 6.39 -5.97
N LEU A 82 18.54 6.18 -6.98
CA LEU A 82 19.85 6.83 -7.05
C LEU A 82 19.72 8.35 -7.10
N GLY A 83 18.76 8.87 -7.88
CA GLY A 83 18.48 10.30 -7.95
C GLY A 83 17.99 10.87 -6.61
N ALA A 84 17.11 10.16 -5.92
CA ALA A 84 16.61 10.56 -4.61
C ALA A 84 17.74 10.55 -3.55
N PHE A 85 18.60 9.54 -3.55
CA PHE A 85 19.74 9.48 -2.64
C PHE A 85 20.67 10.69 -2.78
N LYS A 86 20.89 11.16 -4.00
CA LYS A 86 21.72 12.36 -4.29
C LYS A 86 21.09 13.68 -3.83
N LEU A 87 19.83 13.68 -3.36
CA LEU A 87 19.18 14.87 -2.77
C LEU A 87 19.62 15.14 -1.32
N GLU A 88 20.58 14.40 -0.79
CA GLU A 88 21.03 14.51 0.61
C GLU A 88 19.86 14.33 1.59
N LEU A 89 19.42 13.05 1.72
CA LEU A 89 18.29 12.68 2.56
C LEU A 89 18.54 13.05 4.03
N GLY A 90 17.57 13.72 4.66
CA GLY A 90 17.58 14.03 6.09
C GLY A 90 16.47 13.30 6.83
N LYS A 91 16.32 13.54 8.12
CA LYS A 91 15.34 12.87 9.01
C LYS A 91 13.88 12.89 8.49
N ALA A 92 13.50 13.90 7.73
CA ALA A 92 12.17 13.96 7.12
C ALA A 92 11.92 12.81 6.13
N HIS A 93 12.98 12.22 5.59
CA HIS A 93 12.91 11.11 4.64
C HIS A 93 12.96 9.71 5.31
N ASP A 94 13.04 9.66 6.65
CA ASP A 94 13.01 8.40 7.41
C ASP A 94 11.58 7.86 7.63
N THR A 95 10.61 8.40 6.90
CA THR A 95 9.22 7.97 6.88
C THR A 95 8.80 7.56 5.48
N ALA A 96 7.80 6.69 5.37
CA ALA A 96 7.25 6.28 4.08
C ALA A 96 6.87 7.47 3.19
N THR A 97 6.14 8.44 3.75
CA THR A 97 5.72 9.65 3.02
C THR A 97 6.91 10.53 2.62
N GLY A 98 7.87 10.71 3.52
CA GLY A 98 9.05 11.55 3.24
C GLY A 98 9.91 10.97 2.12
N LEU A 99 10.21 9.68 2.18
CA LEU A 99 10.99 9.01 1.14
C LEU A 99 10.21 8.93 -0.18
N HIS A 100 8.90 8.63 -0.12
CA HIS A 100 8.04 8.66 -1.31
C HIS A 100 8.12 10.02 -2.03
N ASN A 101 8.02 11.12 -1.31
CA ASN A 101 8.10 12.46 -1.90
C ASN A 101 9.43 12.72 -2.60
N ALA A 102 10.55 12.25 -2.04
CA ALA A 102 11.86 12.36 -2.67
C ALA A 102 11.94 11.56 -3.97
N LEU A 103 11.49 10.29 -3.95
CA LEU A 103 11.45 9.42 -5.13
C LEU A 103 10.51 9.98 -6.22
N ALA A 104 9.29 10.35 -5.84
CA ALA A 104 8.30 10.91 -6.76
C ALA A 104 8.78 12.22 -7.41
N ARG A 105 9.53 13.06 -6.68
CA ARG A 105 10.17 14.27 -7.24
C ARG A 105 11.11 13.93 -8.40
N ILE A 106 11.94 12.89 -8.24
CA ILE A 106 12.85 12.45 -9.32
C ILE A 106 12.06 11.92 -10.51
N PHE A 107 11.06 11.06 -10.26
CA PHE A 107 10.21 10.51 -11.31
C PHE A 107 9.46 11.61 -12.09
N ARG A 108 8.86 12.57 -11.40
CA ARG A 108 8.12 13.69 -12.04
C ARG A 108 9.01 14.63 -12.82
N ALA A 109 10.27 14.82 -12.38
CA ALA A 109 11.25 15.65 -13.08
C ALA A 109 11.86 14.98 -14.33
N ALA A 110 11.64 13.67 -14.49
CA ALA A 110 12.15 12.93 -15.64
C ALA A 110 11.43 13.29 -16.95
N SER A 111 12.10 13.08 -18.08
CA SER A 111 11.49 13.28 -19.40
C SER A 111 10.29 12.34 -19.62
N LYS A 112 9.41 12.69 -20.57
CA LYS A 112 8.29 11.83 -20.96
C LYS A 112 8.76 10.43 -21.35
N ASP A 113 9.86 10.33 -22.08
CA ASP A 113 10.42 9.04 -22.53
C ASP A 113 10.93 8.20 -21.35
N GLN A 114 11.60 8.81 -20.37
CA GLN A 114 12.05 8.12 -19.17
C GLN A 114 10.85 7.62 -18.33
N ARG A 115 9.82 8.46 -18.15
CA ARG A 115 8.59 8.03 -17.47
C ARG A 115 7.88 6.91 -18.23
N LEU A 116 7.80 6.99 -19.55
CA LEU A 116 7.23 5.94 -20.40
C LEU A 116 8.02 4.62 -20.27
N ALA A 117 9.35 4.68 -20.17
CA ALA A 117 10.16 3.50 -19.93
C ALA A 117 9.81 2.83 -18.58
N VAL A 118 9.57 3.63 -17.52
CA VAL A 118 9.09 3.12 -16.23
C VAL A 118 7.74 2.44 -16.38
N LEU A 119 6.78 3.05 -17.10
CA LEU A 119 5.48 2.42 -17.35
C LEU A 119 5.62 1.09 -18.08
N ARG A 120 6.47 1.03 -19.10
CA ARG A 120 6.72 -0.19 -19.89
C ARG A 120 7.45 -1.30 -19.13
N ALA A 121 8.13 -0.95 -18.05
CA ALA A 121 8.80 -1.91 -17.18
C ALA A 121 7.83 -2.66 -16.25
N HIS A 122 6.59 -2.14 -16.08
CA HIS A 122 5.57 -2.80 -15.26
C HIS A 122 5.03 -4.06 -15.96
N PRO A 123 4.76 -5.12 -15.21
CA PRO A 123 4.15 -6.33 -15.75
C PRO A 123 2.66 -6.14 -16.04
N ASP A 124 2.14 -6.90 -17.00
CA ASP A 124 0.71 -7.00 -17.24
C ASP A 124 -0.01 -7.59 -16.02
N LEU A 125 -1.20 -7.09 -15.70
CA LEU A 125 -2.04 -7.67 -14.65
C LEU A 125 -2.65 -8.99 -15.12
N ALA A 126 -2.48 -10.04 -14.34
CA ALA A 126 -3.04 -11.38 -14.59
C ALA A 126 -2.69 -11.98 -15.97
N GLY A 127 -1.67 -11.46 -16.65
CA GLY A 127 -1.23 -11.93 -17.98
C GLY A 127 -0.47 -13.25 -17.93
N LYS A 128 -0.36 -13.93 -19.09
CA LYS A 128 0.42 -15.19 -19.23
C LYS A 128 1.90 -15.01 -18.88
N LEU A 129 2.46 -13.84 -19.15
CA LEU A 129 3.85 -13.50 -18.85
C LEU A 129 4.13 -13.39 -17.35
N THR A 130 3.11 -13.16 -16.52
CA THR A 130 3.24 -13.15 -15.06
C THR A 130 3.61 -14.50 -14.46
N ARG A 131 3.36 -15.60 -15.17
CA ARG A 131 3.75 -16.96 -14.74
C ARG A 131 5.19 -17.34 -15.07
N ALA A 132 5.82 -16.71 -16.03
CA ALA A 132 7.05 -17.25 -16.61
C ALA A 132 8.31 -16.42 -16.33
N GLN A 133 8.27 -15.09 -16.21
CA GLN A 133 9.50 -14.30 -16.07
C GLN A 133 9.27 -12.88 -15.55
N ARG A 134 10.04 -12.48 -14.51
CA ARG A 134 10.43 -11.11 -14.16
C ARG A 134 9.46 -10.26 -13.32
N LEU A 135 8.51 -10.84 -12.62
CA LEU A 135 7.87 -10.11 -11.53
C LEU A 135 8.87 -9.93 -10.40
N THR A 136 8.95 -8.72 -9.85
CA THR A 136 9.57 -8.55 -8.53
C THR A 136 8.73 -9.29 -7.49
N GLN A 137 9.33 -9.71 -6.38
CA GLN A 137 8.59 -10.37 -5.29
C GLN A 137 7.42 -9.48 -4.84
N ALA A 138 7.64 -8.17 -4.73
CA ALA A 138 6.60 -7.20 -4.37
C ALA A 138 5.40 -7.22 -5.33
N SER A 139 5.64 -7.26 -6.65
CA SER A 139 4.55 -7.30 -7.64
C SER A 139 3.76 -8.62 -7.60
N ASN A 140 4.42 -9.74 -7.29
CA ASN A 140 3.76 -11.03 -7.08
C ASN A 140 2.83 -10.99 -5.86
N ASP A 141 3.34 -10.50 -4.73
CA ASP A 141 2.59 -10.42 -3.47
C ASP A 141 1.40 -9.46 -3.58
N GLU A 142 1.56 -8.34 -4.28
CA GLU A 142 0.50 -7.37 -4.56
C GLU A 142 -0.64 -8.01 -5.37
N GLN A 143 -0.33 -8.72 -6.45
CA GLN A 143 -1.35 -9.35 -7.31
C GLN A 143 -2.08 -10.50 -6.60
N ALA A 144 -1.36 -11.32 -5.83
CA ALA A 144 -1.96 -12.38 -5.01
C ALA A 144 -2.90 -11.81 -3.93
N GLY A 145 -2.50 -10.69 -3.29
CA GLY A 145 -3.34 -10.02 -2.28
C GLY A 145 -4.70 -9.53 -2.79
N ALA A 146 -4.84 -9.26 -4.10
CA ALA A 146 -6.11 -8.87 -4.72
C ALA A 146 -6.88 -10.05 -5.35
N GLY A 147 -6.39 -11.28 -5.21
CA GLY A 147 -7.02 -12.49 -5.77
C GLY A 147 -6.88 -12.61 -7.28
N LEU A 148 -5.89 -11.96 -7.89
CA LEU A 148 -5.60 -12.08 -9.32
C LEU A 148 -4.88 -13.38 -9.67
N ASP A 149 -4.40 -14.11 -8.69
CA ASP A 149 -3.85 -15.47 -8.80
C ASP A 149 -4.93 -16.55 -8.92
N ALA A 150 -6.16 -16.26 -8.44
CA ALA A 150 -7.31 -17.16 -8.39
C ALA A 150 -8.42 -16.82 -9.41
N LEU A 151 -8.02 -16.38 -10.62
CA LEU A 151 -8.97 -16.09 -11.69
C LEU A 151 -9.53 -17.38 -12.31
N THR A 152 -10.84 -17.36 -12.64
CA THR A 152 -11.46 -18.35 -13.54
C THR A 152 -10.88 -18.22 -14.95
N ASP A 153 -11.04 -19.26 -15.78
CA ASP A 153 -10.55 -19.23 -17.16
C ASP A 153 -11.20 -18.10 -17.97
N GLN A 154 -12.49 -17.83 -17.77
CA GLN A 154 -13.21 -16.74 -18.43
C GLN A 154 -12.73 -15.34 -17.97
N GLU A 155 -12.46 -15.18 -16.68
CA GLU A 155 -11.88 -13.93 -16.16
C GLU A 155 -10.48 -13.70 -16.74
N ARG A 156 -9.68 -14.76 -16.79
CA ARG A 156 -8.32 -14.71 -17.38
C ARG A 156 -8.34 -14.29 -18.83
N GLU A 157 -9.19 -14.90 -19.66
CA GLU A 157 -9.36 -14.54 -21.06
C GLU A 157 -9.78 -13.07 -21.22
N THR A 158 -10.66 -12.60 -20.35
CA THR A 158 -11.06 -11.19 -20.30
C THR A 158 -9.89 -10.27 -20.01
N PHE A 159 -9.06 -10.59 -18.98
CA PHE A 159 -7.88 -9.79 -18.66
C PHE A 159 -6.83 -9.83 -19.78
N GLU A 160 -6.61 -10.96 -20.42
CA GLU A 160 -5.67 -11.10 -21.55
C GLU A 160 -6.10 -10.22 -22.74
N THR A 161 -7.40 -10.23 -23.08
CA THR A 161 -7.95 -9.38 -24.13
C THR A 161 -7.78 -7.91 -23.81
N LEU A 162 -8.17 -7.49 -22.60
CA LEU A 162 -8.05 -6.12 -22.16
C LEU A 162 -6.58 -5.64 -22.11
N ASN A 163 -5.64 -6.47 -21.67
CA ASN A 163 -4.20 -6.14 -21.65
C ASN A 163 -3.69 -5.89 -23.08
N LYS A 164 -4.09 -6.75 -24.03
CA LYS A 164 -3.71 -6.62 -25.44
C LYS A 164 -4.24 -5.29 -25.99
N ASP A 165 -5.55 -5.08 -25.92
CA ASP A 165 -6.21 -3.88 -26.47
C ASP A 165 -5.66 -2.60 -25.85
N TYR A 166 -5.40 -2.61 -24.55
CA TYR A 166 -4.86 -1.47 -23.82
C TYR A 166 -3.41 -1.16 -24.23
N THR A 167 -2.57 -2.18 -24.34
CA THR A 167 -1.17 -2.00 -24.73
C THR A 167 -1.06 -1.56 -26.19
N GLU A 168 -1.91 -2.09 -27.09
CA GLU A 168 -1.97 -1.65 -28.49
C GLU A 168 -2.38 -0.17 -28.59
N LYS A 169 -3.34 0.28 -27.76
CA LYS A 169 -3.83 1.65 -27.78
C LYS A 169 -2.86 2.65 -27.13
N HIS A 170 -2.31 2.31 -25.97
CA HIS A 170 -1.58 3.27 -25.12
C HIS A 170 -0.06 3.10 -25.17
N GLY A 171 0.46 1.95 -25.62
CA GLY A 171 1.88 1.68 -25.79
C GLY A 171 2.62 1.31 -24.49
N PHE A 172 1.87 1.02 -23.41
CA PHE A 172 2.36 0.52 -22.11
C PHE A 172 1.28 -0.33 -21.44
N PRO A 173 1.63 -1.23 -20.48
CA PRO A 173 0.64 -2.07 -19.81
C PRO A 173 -0.31 -1.25 -18.92
N PHE A 174 -1.48 -1.82 -18.61
CA PHE A 174 -2.41 -1.23 -17.65
C PHE A 174 -1.82 -1.30 -16.24
N ILE A 175 -1.72 -0.14 -15.60
CA ILE A 175 -1.14 -0.01 -14.26
C ILE A 175 -2.20 0.53 -13.30
N ILE A 176 -2.37 -0.17 -12.16
CA ILE A 176 -3.25 0.22 -11.06
C ILE A 176 -2.65 -0.22 -9.73
N ALA A 177 -2.80 0.59 -8.69
CA ALA A 177 -2.40 0.23 -7.34
C ALA A 177 -3.33 -0.87 -6.79
N VAL A 178 -2.90 -2.11 -6.95
CA VAL A 178 -3.69 -3.30 -6.62
C VAL A 178 -4.06 -3.34 -5.14
N GLY A 179 -3.20 -2.87 -4.24
CA GLY A 179 -3.44 -2.81 -2.80
C GLY A 179 -4.64 -1.94 -2.39
N ASP A 180 -5.07 -1.01 -3.23
CA ASP A 180 -6.24 -0.16 -3.00
C ASP A 180 -7.52 -0.71 -3.65
N ASN A 181 -7.44 -1.85 -4.34
CA ASN A 181 -8.49 -2.32 -5.22
C ASN A 181 -8.86 -3.80 -4.96
N THR A 182 -10.05 -4.15 -5.40
CA THR A 182 -10.53 -5.53 -5.50
C THR A 182 -10.51 -5.98 -6.96
N LYS A 183 -10.57 -7.29 -7.23
CA LYS A 183 -10.66 -7.84 -8.59
C LYS A 183 -11.75 -7.17 -9.43
N SER A 184 -12.93 -6.94 -8.85
CA SER A 184 -14.06 -6.30 -9.56
C SER A 184 -13.81 -4.83 -9.86
N SER A 185 -13.23 -4.06 -8.93
CA SER A 185 -12.89 -2.65 -9.16
C SER A 185 -11.77 -2.49 -10.17
N ILE A 186 -10.79 -3.40 -10.18
CA ILE A 186 -9.73 -3.45 -11.19
C ILE A 186 -10.31 -3.64 -12.59
N LEU A 187 -11.19 -4.64 -12.77
CA LEU A 187 -11.82 -4.90 -14.06
C LEU A 187 -12.68 -3.73 -14.54
N ALA A 188 -13.42 -3.10 -13.64
CA ALA A 188 -14.22 -1.90 -13.98
C ALA A 188 -13.34 -0.71 -14.37
N ALA A 189 -12.24 -0.48 -13.62
CA ALA A 189 -11.27 0.56 -13.95
C ALA A 189 -10.58 0.29 -15.28
N PHE A 190 -10.23 -0.97 -15.58
CA PHE A 190 -9.61 -1.38 -16.83
C PHE A 190 -10.47 -1.00 -18.04
N LYS A 191 -11.74 -1.46 -18.03
CA LYS A 191 -12.70 -1.15 -19.09
C LYS A 191 -12.90 0.36 -19.28
N LYS A 192 -13.06 1.11 -18.18
CA LYS A 192 -13.23 2.56 -18.22
C LYS A 192 -12.02 3.28 -18.79
N ARG A 193 -10.80 2.89 -18.35
CA ARG A 193 -9.56 3.57 -18.70
C ARG A 193 -9.08 3.22 -20.11
N LEU A 194 -9.51 2.08 -20.66
CA LEU A 194 -9.29 1.74 -22.05
C LEU A 194 -9.84 2.82 -22.99
N ASP A 195 -10.94 3.49 -22.64
CA ASP A 195 -11.55 4.54 -23.45
C ASP A 195 -10.86 5.91 -23.35
N ASN A 196 -9.96 6.10 -22.40
CA ASN A 196 -9.23 7.36 -22.20
C ASN A 196 -8.40 7.74 -23.45
N LYS A 197 -8.16 9.05 -23.60
CA LYS A 197 -7.14 9.56 -24.53
C LYS A 197 -5.75 9.21 -23.99
N SER A 198 -4.82 8.87 -24.88
CA SER A 198 -3.49 8.36 -24.46
C SER A 198 -2.70 9.31 -23.57
N ASP A 199 -2.83 10.64 -23.75
CA ASP A 199 -2.15 11.60 -22.87
C ASP A 199 -2.75 11.62 -21.46
N ILE A 200 -4.08 11.53 -21.34
CA ILE A 200 -4.76 11.44 -20.04
C ILE A 200 -4.38 10.13 -19.35
N GLU A 201 -4.33 9.05 -20.12
CA GLU A 201 -4.01 7.73 -19.60
C GLU A 201 -2.55 7.61 -19.16
N PHE A 202 -1.62 8.23 -19.89
CA PHE A 202 -0.22 8.33 -19.49
C PHE A 202 -0.06 8.99 -18.10
N GLU A 203 -0.70 10.14 -17.88
CA GLU A 203 -0.63 10.83 -16.57
C GLU A 203 -1.37 10.03 -15.47
N THR A 204 -2.44 9.33 -15.83
CA THR A 204 -3.14 8.43 -14.90
C THR A 204 -2.25 7.26 -14.49
N ALA A 205 -1.58 6.62 -15.44
CA ALA A 205 -0.65 5.53 -15.18
C ALA A 205 0.56 6.00 -14.33
N CYS A 206 1.11 7.18 -14.60
CA CYS A 206 2.17 7.77 -13.76
C CYS A 206 1.72 7.93 -12.29
N LYS A 207 0.51 8.42 -12.05
CA LYS A 207 -0.05 8.54 -10.68
C LYS A 207 -0.23 7.17 -10.03
N GLN A 208 -0.60 6.14 -10.79
CA GLN A 208 -0.72 4.79 -10.24
C GLN A 208 0.64 4.19 -9.88
N VAL A 209 1.68 4.43 -10.67
CA VAL A 209 3.06 4.05 -10.34
C VAL A 209 3.53 4.70 -9.04
N GLU A 210 3.28 6.00 -8.88
CA GLU A 210 3.59 6.71 -7.63
C GLU A 210 2.83 6.13 -6.44
N ARG A 211 1.55 5.79 -6.62
CA ARG A 211 0.75 5.17 -5.55
C ARG A 211 1.25 3.78 -5.15
N ILE A 212 1.66 2.97 -6.13
CA ILE A 212 2.30 1.67 -5.87
C ILE A 212 3.58 1.86 -5.05
N ALA A 213 4.43 2.80 -5.45
CA ALA A 213 5.66 3.11 -4.72
C ALA A 213 5.37 3.56 -3.27
N GLU A 214 4.34 4.37 -3.05
CA GLU A 214 3.91 4.79 -1.71
C GLU A 214 3.47 3.59 -0.85
N LEU A 215 2.63 2.71 -1.38
CA LEU A 215 2.16 1.52 -0.66
C LEU A 215 3.32 0.58 -0.29
N ARG A 216 4.28 0.38 -1.19
CA ARG A 216 5.49 -0.41 -0.92
C ARG A 216 6.29 0.18 0.23
N LEU A 217 6.48 1.49 0.24
CA LEU A 217 7.20 2.19 1.31
C LEU A 217 6.47 2.13 2.65
N GLN A 218 5.14 2.21 2.67
CA GLN A 218 4.32 2.05 3.88
C GLN A 218 4.47 0.66 4.52
N GLY A 219 4.82 -0.36 3.73
CA GLY A 219 5.18 -1.68 4.24
C GLY A 219 6.58 -1.75 4.87
N MET A 220 7.48 -0.80 4.56
CA MET A 220 8.89 -0.81 4.94
C MET A 220 9.23 0.23 6.01
N LEU A 221 8.59 1.39 6.00
CA LEU A 221 8.87 2.56 6.85
C LEU A 221 7.63 3.01 7.62
N PRO A 222 7.81 3.74 8.75
CA PRO A 222 6.70 4.34 9.51
C PRO A 222 6.00 5.46 8.76
#